data_df8caa11106034d046de0e7f517c7829
#
_entry.id   df8caa11106034d046de0e7f517c7829
#
_cell.length_a   1.000
_cell.length_b   1.000
_cell.length_c   1.000
_cell.angle_alpha   90.00
_cell.angle_beta   90.00
_cell.angle_gamma   90.00
#
_symmetry.space_group_name_H-M   'P 1'
#
loop_
_entity.id
_entity.type
_entity.pdbx_description
1 polymer ?
#
loop_
_entity_poly.entity_id
_entity_poly.type
_entity_poly.pdbx_seq_one_letter_code
_entity_poly.pdbx_strand_id
1 'polypeptide(L)'
;MAESNPKKSSRPNILLFTPDQLRADALGCFGNTQASTPNFDNLAKQGTRFNSAWSQHSVCGPSRISIMTGWYPHTAGHRTLDNLLKPWEPNLLKYLKDAGYEVALPGNRGDVFAQDVTEMSTDFCGNLVKPS
;
A
#
# COMPACT_ATOMS: atom_id res chain seq x y z
N MET A 1 15.55 -23.21 -33.88
CA MET A 1 14.38 -22.95 -33.01
C MET A 1 14.59 -21.55 -32.40
N ALA A 2 13.80 -20.57 -32.80
CA ALA A 2 13.94 -19.21 -32.28
C ALA A 2 13.30 -19.16 -30.90
N GLU A 3 14.09 -18.90 -29.87
CA GLU A 3 13.59 -18.58 -28.53
C GLU A 3 12.75 -17.31 -28.63
N SER A 4 11.47 -17.45 -28.38
CA SER A 4 10.56 -16.31 -28.25
C SER A 4 10.94 -15.52 -26.99
N ASN A 5 11.63 -14.40 -27.20
CA ASN A 5 11.89 -13.43 -26.16
C ASN A 5 10.54 -12.99 -25.54
N PRO A 6 10.28 -13.21 -24.25
CA PRO A 6 9.00 -12.84 -23.66
C PRO A 6 8.83 -11.34 -23.84
N LYS A 7 7.76 -10.91 -24.51
CA LYS A 7 7.40 -9.49 -24.65
C LYS A 7 7.40 -8.86 -23.26
N LYS A 8 8.37 -7.98 -23.02
CA LYS A 8 8.46 -7.19 -21.79
C LYS A 8 7.09 -6.53 -21.56
N SER A 9 6.42 -6.86 -20.49
CA SER A 9 5.13 -6.25 -20.13
C SER A 9 5.29 -4.73 -20.19
N SER A 10 4.40 -4.04 -20.90
CA SER A 10 4.38 -2.57 -20.96
C SER A 10 3.87 -1.94 -19.67
N ARG A 11 3.46 -2.75 -18.69
CA ARG A 11 2.91 -2.30 -17.41
C ARG A 11 4.04 -2.09 -16.40
N PRO A 12 4.07 -0.95 -15.68
CA PRO A 12 5.06 -0.71 -14.65
C PRO A 12 4.82 -1.60 -13.44
N ASN A 13 5.90 -1.97 -12.73
CA ASN A 13 5.76 -2.53 -11.39
C ASN A 13 5.28 -1.44 -10.43
N ILE A 14 4.42 -1.82 -9.48
CA ILE A 14 3.84 -0.91 -8.49
C ILE A 14 4.31 -1.36 -7.11
N LEU A 15 4.97 -0.46 -6.37
CA LEU A 15 5.30 -0.66 -4.97
C LEU A 15 4.52 0.35 -4.12
N LEU A 16 3.57 -0.13 -3.34
CA LEU A 16 2.88 0.67 -2.33
C LEU A 16 3.53 0.46 -0.97
N PHE A 17 4.33 1.43 -0.55
CA PHE A 17 5.02 1.40 0.74
C PHE A 17 4.29 2.31 1.74
N THR A 18 3.68 1.71 2.75
CA THR A 18 2.89 2.42 3.78
C THR A 18 3.49 2.18 5.17
N PRO A 19 4.45 3.01 5.60
CA PRO A 19 4.98 2.92 6.95
C PRO A 19 3.90 3.23 7.99
N ASP A 20 3.98 2.58 9.14
CA ASP A 20 3.06 2.86 10.23
C ASP A 20 3.52 4.11 10.99
N GLN A 21 2.58 5.01 11.28
CA GLN A 21 2.75 6.20 12.13
C GLN A 21 3.95 7.10 11.75
N LEU A 22 4.38 7.08 10.49
CA LEU A 22 5.46 7.94 10.01
C LEU A 22 4.95 9.37 9.81
N ARG A 23 5.57 10.31 10.49
CA ARG A 23 5.34 11.75 10.31
C ARG A 23 6.23 12.30 9.21
N ALA A 24 5.73 13.27 8.44
CA ALA A 24 6.52 13.92 7.39
C ALA A 24 7.78 14.59 7.95
N ASP A 25 7.68 15.25 9.08
CA ASP A 25 8.79 15.92 9.75
C ASP A 25 9.85 14.98 10.36
N ALA A 26 9.66 13.67 10.29
CA ALA A 26 10.68 12.67 10.61
C ALA A 26 11.66 12.41 9.45
N LEU A 27 11.42 12.96 8.26
CA LEU A 27 12.20 12.69 7.06
C LEU A 27 13.07 13.90 6.68
N GLY A 28 14.30 13.64 6.23
CA GLY A 28 15.24 14.67 5.76
C GLY A 28 14.69 15.49 4.60
N CYS A 29 14.02 14.86 3.64
CA CYS A 29 13.39 15.54 2.50
C CYS A 29 12.27 16.51 2.89
N PHE A 30 11.77 16.45 4.11
CA PHE A 30 10.83 17.44 4.68
C PHE A 30 11.50 18.42 5.67
N GLY A 31 12.83 18.47 5.69
CA GLY A 31 13.59 19.46 6.46
C GLY A 31 14.12 18.98 7.81
N ASN A 32 14.00 17.68 8.15
CA ASN A 32 14.60 17.16 9.36
C ASN A 32 16.11 17.01 9.20
N THR A 33 16.87 17.87 9.86
CA THR A 33 18.35 17.87 9.82
C THR A 33 18.97 16.88 10.79
N GLN A 34 18.21 16.31 11.71
CA GLN A 34 18.67 15.33 12.69
C GLN A 34 18.48 13.89 12.22
N ALA A 35 17.59 13.66 11.27
CA ALA A 35 17.29 12.33 10.74
C ALA A 35 18.17 12.01 9.53
N SER A 36 18.73 10.79 9.50
CA SER A 36 19.41 10.26 8.32
C SER A 36 18.45 9.36 7.54
N THR A 37 17.88 9.90 6.47
CA THR A 37 16.90 9.19 5.62
C THR A 37 17.28 9.20 4.13
N PRO A 38 18.51 8.77 3.77
CA PRO A 38 19.08 8.99 2.44
C PRO A 38 18.27 8.34 1.32
N ASN A 39 17.63 7.20 1.55
CA ASN A 39 16.82 6.52 0.54
C ASN A 39 15.52 7.28 0.24
N PHE A 40 14.83 7.79 1.26
CA PHE A 40 13.65 8.63 1.08
C PHE A 40 14.03 9.96 0.43
N ASP A 41 15.14 10.55 0.85
CA ASP A 41 15.62 11.82 0.31
C ASP A 41 15.98 11.68 -1.18
N ASN A 42 16.59 10.56 -1.56
CA ASN A 42 16.90 10.26 -2.95
C ASN A 42 15.64 10.01 -3.79
N LEU A 43 14.68 9.26 -3.25
CA LEU A 43 13.38 9.06 -3.90
C LEU A 43 12.65 10.38 -4.12
N ALA A 44 12.67 11.27 -3.13
CA ALA A 44 12.06 12.59 -3.23
C ALA A 44 12.72 13.51 -4.29
N LYS A 45 14.04 13.33 -4.54
CA LYS A 45 14.76 14.06 -5.60
C LYS A 45 14.44 13.54 -7.00
N GLN A 46 14.11 12.26 -7.13
CA GLN A 46 13.84 11.62 -8.43
C GLN A 46 12.35 11.61 -8.79
N GLY A 47 11.49 11.71 -7.81
CA GLY A 47 10.05 11.62 -7.96
C GLY A 47 9.32 12.91 -7.59
N THR A 48 8.02 12.78 -7.32
CA THR A 48 7.18 13.88 -6.88
C THR A 48 6.96 13.81 -5.38
N ARG A 49 7.32 14.88 -4.67
CA ARG A 49 7.03 15.04 -3.24
C ARG A 49 5.82 15.92 -3.03
N PHE A 50 4.85 15.45 -2.29
CA PHE A 50 3.66 16.22 -1.92
C PHE A 50 3.88 16.89 -0.56
N ASN A 51 3.89 18.22 -0.52
CA ASN A 51 4.06 18.98 0.72
C ASN A 51 2.78 19.01 1.57
N SER A 52 1.63 18.83 0.95
CA SER A 52 0.33 18.84 1.59
C SER A 52 -0.48 17.64 1.11
N ALA A 53 -0.32 16.51 1.80
CA ALA A 53 -1.11 15.32 1.61
C ALA A 53 -1.82 14.98 2.92
N TRP A 54 -3.11 14.65 2.85
CA TRP A 54 -3.96 14.47 4.01
C TRP A 54 -4.55 13.05 4.02
N SER A 55 -4.50 12.39 5.14
CA SER A 55 -5.24 11.15 5.34
C SER A 55 -6.70 11.45 5.71
N GLN A 56 -7.61 10.57 5.34
CA GLN A 56 -9.04 10.73 5.60
C GLN A 56 -9.44 10.38 7.02
N HIS A 57 -8.52 9.79 7.80
CA HIS A 57 -8.74 9.43 9.19
C HIS A 57 -7.43 9.35 9.97
N SER A 58 -7.47 9.68 11.25
CA SER A 58 -6.28 9.63 12.13
C SER A 58 -5.96 8.23 12.67
N VAL A 59 -6.89 7.27 12.57
CA VAL A 59 -6.71 5.88 12.99
C VAL A 59 -6.27 5.03 11.80
N CYS A 60 -5.32 4.10 12.02
CA CYS A 60 -4.64 3.32 10.97
C CYS A 60 -5.60 2.49 10.10
N GLY A 61 -6.47 1.68 10.67
CA GLY A 61 -7.40 0.83 9.92
C GLY A 61 -8.31 1.63 8.99
N PRO A 62 -9.12 2.57 9.48
CA PRO A 62 -9.96 3.43 8.65
C PRO A 62 -9.19 4.19 7.56
N SER A 63 -8.01 4.74 7.89
CA SER A 63 -7.17 5.43 6.91
C SER A 63 -6.67 4.49 5.81
N ARG A 64 -6.22 3.29 6.16
CA ARG A 64 -5.74 2.28 5.21
C ARG A 64 -6.87 1.76 4.32
N ILE A 65 -8.05 1.51 4.89
CA ILE A 65 -9.23 1.11 4.11
C ILE A 65 -9.60 2.21 3.12
N SER A 66 -9.51 3.48 3.52
CA SER A 66 -9.74 4.61 2.60
C SER A 66 -8.74 4.62 1.43
N ILE A 67 -7.47 4.28 1.66
CA ILE A 67 -6.47 4.12 0.60
C ILE A 67 -6.86 2.97 -0.35
N MET A 68 -7.31 1.85 0.19
CA MET A 68 -7.65 0.66 -0.61
C MET A 68 -8.95 0.82 -1.40
N THR A 69 -9.93 1.55 -0.85
CA THR A 69 -11.26 1.71 -1.47
C THR A 69 -11.42 2.97 -2.30
N GLY A 70 -10.64 4.01 -2.00
CA GLY A 70 -10.88 5.37 -2.50
C GLY A 70 -12.08 6.06 -1.83
N TRP A 71 -12.69 5.46 -0.82
CA TRP A 71 -13.85 6.01 -0.11
C TRP A 71 -13.45 6.69 1.20
N TYR A 72 -14.27 7.65 1.62
CA TYR A 72 -14.18 8.16 2.98
C TYR A 72 -14.62 7.10 3.99
N PRO A 73 -14.01 7.01 5.18
CA PRO A 73 -14.30 5.96 6.15
C PRO A 73 -15.77 5.87 6.58
N HIS A 74 -16.50 6.98 6.57
CA HIS A 74 -17.92 7.01 6.93
C HIS A 74 -18.85 6.45 5.85
N THR A 75 -18.40 6.33 4.60
CA THR A 75 -19.23 5.88 3.47
C THR A 75 -19.79 4.48 3.68
N ALA A 76 -18.94 3.55 4.16
CA ALA A 76 -19.32 2.17 4.45
C ALA A 76 -19.14 1.79 5.93
N GLY A 77 -18.99 2.78 6.81
CA GLY A 77 -18.93 2.56 8.25
C GLY A 77 -17.56 2.12 8.80
N HIS A 78 -16.48 2.24 8.04
CA HIS A 78 -15.10 1.93 8.46
C HIS A 78 -14.55 3.00 9.42
N ARG A 79 -15.17 3.13 10.60
CA ARG A 79 -14.83 4.18 11.57
C ARG A 79 -13.94 3.70 12.71
N THR A 80 -13.80 2.38 12.85
CA THR A 80 -13.04 1.73 13.92
C THR A 80 -12.13 0.65 13.33
N LEU A 81 -11.29 0.04 14.15
CA LEU A 81 -10.40 -1.05 13.74
C LEU A 81 -11.14 -2.38 13.48
N ASP A 82 -12.36 -2.52 13.97
CA ASP A 82 -13.13 -3.76 13.89
C ASP A 82 -13.91 -3.89 12.57
N ASN A 83 -14.10 -2.78 11.85
CA ASN A 83 -14.82 -2.74 10.58
C ASN A 83 -13.85 -2.92 9.40
N LEU A 84 -13.42 -4.14 9.17
CA LEU A 84 -12.53 -4.49 8.07
C LEU A 84 -13.21 -4.34 6.70
N LEU A 85 -12.38 -4.25 5.64
CA LEU A 85 -12.82 -4.23 4.25
C LEU A 85 -13.60 -5.50 3.92
N LYS A 86 -14.72 -5.33 3.23
CA LYS A 86 -15.65 -6.42 2.89
C LYS A 86 -15.45 -6.89 1.44
N PRO A 87 -15.82 -8.15 1.11
CA PRO A 87 -15.56 -8.74 -0.21
C PRO A 87 -16.20 -7.98 -1.39
N TRP A 88 -17.29 -7.28 -1.16
CA TRP A 88 -18.03 -6.54 -2.20
C TRP A 88 -17.66 -5.08 -2.33
N GLU A 89 -16.76 -4.59 -1.48
CA GLU A 89 -16.31 -3.20 -1.51
C GLU A 89 -15.19 -3.00 -2.53
N PRO A 90 -15.00 -1.78 -3.06
CA PRO A 90 -13.86 -1.46 -3.90
C PRO A 90 -12.56 -1.84 -3.23
N ASN A 91 -11.64 -2.43 -3.98
CA ASN A 91 -10.39 -2.92 -3.44
C ASN A 91 -9.27 -2.78 -4.47
N LEU A 92 -8.34 -1.87 -4.23
CA LEU A 92 -7.21 -1.59 -5.11
C LEU A 92 -6.42 -2.85 -5.46
N LEU A 93 -6.12 -3.70 -4.48
CA LEU A 93 -5.33 -4.92 -4.72
C LEU A 93 -6.08 -5.89 -5.63
N LYS A 94 -7.38 -6.07 -5.37
CA LYS A 94 -8.23 -6.90 -6.24
C LYS A 94 -8.30 -6.35 -7.66
N TYR A 95 -8.45 -5.05 -7.84
CA TYR A 95 -8.47 -4.43 -9.17
C TYR A 95 -7.15 -4.63 -9.92
N LEU A 96 -6.02 -4.55 -9.24
CA LEU A 96 -4.72 -4.84 -9.83
C LEU A 96 -4.60 -6.31 -10.23
N LYS A 97 -5.03 -7.23 -9.36
CA LYS A 97 -5.07 -8.67 -9.65
C LYS A 97 -5.95 -8.97 -10.85
N ASP A 98 -7.17 -8.46 -10.88
CA ASP A 98 -8.12 -8.63 -11.99
C ASP A 98 -7.56 -8.02 -13.31
N ALA A 99 -6.73 -6.98 -13.21
CA ALA A 99 -6.02 -6.41 -14.35
C ALA A 99 -4.79 -7.22 -14.79
N GLY A 100 -4.49 -8.36 -14.15
CA GLY A 100 -3.41 -9.27 -14.48
C GLY A 100 -2.05 -8.90 -13.89
N TYR A 101 -2.02 -8.15 -12.78
CA TYR A 101 -0.83 -8.04 -11.95
C TYR A 101 -0.72 -9.23 -11.01
N GLU A 102 0.50 -9.67 -10.74
CA GLU A 102 0.78 -10.53 -9.59
C GLU A 102 0.86 -9.64 -8.34
N VAL A 103 -0.02 -9.89 -7.37
CA VAL A 103 -0.20 -9.04 -6.19
C VAL A 103 0.35 -9.73 -4.96
N ALA A 104 1.40 -9.14 -4.38
CA ALA A 104 1.99 -9.59 -3.13
C ALA A 104 1.70 -8.61 -1.99
N LEU A 105 1.29 -9.14 -0.84
CA LEU A 105 1.07 -8.39 0.41
C LEU A 105 1.96 -8.98 1.52
N PRO A 106 3.26 -8.67 1.54
CA PRO A 106 4.13 -9.06 2.63
C PRO A 106 3.83 -8.21 3.88
N GLY A 107 3.46 -8.84 4.98
CA GLY A 107 3.23 -8.13 6.24
C GLY A 107 1.81 -7.57 6.39
N ASN A 108 0.80 -8.38 6.13
CA ASN A 108 -0.58 -8.05 6.49
C ASN A 108 -0.72 -7.91 8.02
N ARG A 109 -1.16 -6.74 8.47
CA ARG A 109 -1.36 -6.44 9.89
C ARG A 109 -2.71 -6.90 10.45
N GLY A 110 -3.64 -7.30 9.57
CA GLY A 110 -4.99 -7.69 9.96
C GLY A 110 -5.93 -6.52 10.32
N ASP A 111 -5.51 -5.27 10.08
CA ASP A 111 -6.30 -4.06 10.38
C ASP A 111 -7.01 -3.47 9.13
N VAL A 112 -6.92 -4.13 8.00
CA VAL A 112 -7.53 -3.71 6.73
C VAL A 112 -8.39 -4.82 6.14
N PHE A 113 -7.81 -5.99 5.93
CA PHE A 113 -8.42 -7.11 5.22
C PHE A 113 -8.77 -8.25 6.18
N ALA A 114 -10.00 -8.75 6.10
CA ALA A 114 -10.34 -10.06 6.63
C ALA A 114 -9.61 -11.15 5.81
N GLN A 115 -9.57 -12.37 6.31
CA GLN A 115 -8.83 -13.45 5.65
C GLN A 115 -9.36 -13.72 4.23
N ASP A 116 -10.67 -13.84 4.07
CA ASP A 116 -11.32 -14.07 2.79
C ASP A 116 -11.06 -12.95 1.77
N VAL A 117 -11.06 -11.69 2.22
CA VAL A 117 -10.73 -10.53 1.37
C VAL A 117 -9.25 -10.55 0.98
N THR A 118 -8.37 -10.97 1.87
CA THR A 118 -6.94 -11.13 1.59
C THR A 118 -6.73 -12.17 0.50
N GLU A 119 -7.32 -13.35 0.62
CA GLU A 119 -7.20 -14.46 -0.32
C GLU A 119 -7.70 -14.10 -1.72
N MET A 120 -8.83 -13.40 -1.80
CA MET A 120 -9.36 -12.97 -3.10
C MET A 120 -8.55 -11.84 -3.77
N SER A 121 -7.79 -11.08 -3.00
CA SER A 121 -7.12 -9.85 -3.46
C SER A 121 -5.64 -10.01 -3.76
N THR A 122 -5.02 -11.11 -3.29
CA THR A 122 -3.57 -11.31 -3.38
C THR A 122 -3.24 -12.67 -3.99
N ASP A 123 -2.08 -12.78 -4.60
CA ASP A 123 -1.47 -14.05 -5.05
C ASP A 123 -0.51 -14.58 -3.99
N PHE A 124 0.06 -13.66 -3.20
CA PHE A 124 0.92 -13.97 -2.08
C PHE A 124 0.58 -13.07 -0.88
N CYS A 125 0.36 -13.69 0.27
CA CYS A 125 0.27 -12.99 1.56
C CYS A 125 1.09 -13.75 2.60
N GLY A 126 2.01 -13.06 3.27
CA GLY A 126 2.84 -13.71 4.28
C GLY A 126 3.77 -12.74 4.98
N ASN A 127 4.34 -13.20 6.09
CA ASN A 127 5.40 -12.49 6.77
C ASN A 127 6.70 -12.62 5.97
N LEU A 128 7.48 -11.55 5.91
CA LEU A 128 8.84 -11.61 5.37
C LEU A 128 9.60 -12.71 6.13
N VAL A 129 10.04 -13.72 5.40
CA VAL A 129 10.95 -14.73 5.98
C VAL A 129 12.24 -14.00 6.32
N LYS A 130 12.66 -14.04 7.59
CA LYS A 130 13.99 -13.54 7.96
C LYS A 130 15.01 -14.35 7.18
N PRO A 131 15.96 -13.72 6.48
CA PRO A 131 17.06 -14.46 5.91
C PRO A 131 17.76 -15.24 7.01
N SER A 132 17.96 -16.54 6.79
CA SER A 132 18.72 -17.45 7.66
C SER A 132 20.16 -17.04 7.72
#